data_d833ef497de4c598f64ade3500bfff38
#
_entry.id   d833ef497de4c598f64ade3500bfff38
#
_cell.length_a   1.000
_cell.length_b   1.000
_cell.length_c   1.000
_cell.angle_alpha   90.00
_cell.angle_beta   90.00
_cell.angle_gamma   90.00
#
_symmetry.space_group_name_H-M   'P 1'
#
loop_
_entity.id
_entity.type
_entity.pdbx_description
1 polymer ?
#
loop_
_entity_poly.entity_id
_entity_poly.type
_entity_poly.pdbx_seq_one_letter_code
_entity_poly.pdbx_strand_id
1 'polypeptide(L)'
;MNLSLDHLVINSHFAVETTADIFCGLGFTLTPRGVHSLGSLNYLMMFPGHYLELVGLPTQGDKIRRELLDSPPGIDGLVFTSDGAEQTARQLSQAGFPLQPVQSFSREVVSGDARGVARFTTVRLAAGEFPAGRVYFCQHHTPEWVWRPEWLSHPNGVSAIDRLTLVAGDPQQQERHYRRLGHTDERFRLQIIHPTEFARRCGGLIQPPAERGSLFAAIRLRGGDGEHIARDAAAMGLPMRREGELLQVALPDLLTLLEFLP
;
A
#
# COMPACT_ATOMS: atom_id res chain seq x y z
N MET A 1 21.06 -2.30 0.96
CA MET A 1 20.20 -3.38 1.49
C MET A 1 19.46 -4.05 0.33
N ASN A 2 19.12 -5.33 0.45
CA ASN A 2 18.09 -5.93 -0.41
C ASN A 2 16.73 -5.58 0.18
N LEU A 3 15.84 -5.09 -0.66
CA LEU A 3 14.52 -4.60 -0.27
C LEU A 3 13.45 -5.54 -0.80
N SER A 4 12.77 -6.23 0.08
CA SER A 4 11.56 -7.02 -0.27
C SER A 4 10.32 -6.25 0.16
N LEU A 5 9.31 -6.21 -0.70
CA LEU A 5 8.04 -5.58 -0.37
C LEU A 5 7.42 -6.32 0.82
N ASP A 6 7.08 -5.58 1.87
CA ASP A 6 6.22 -6.07 2.96
C ASP A 6 4.76 -5.76 2.63
N HIS A 7 4.45 -4.48 2.41
CA HIS A 7 3.12 -4.08 1.98
C HIS A 7 3.10 -2.66 1.39
N LEU A 8 2.01 -2.38 0.68
CA LEU A 8 1.61 -1.02 0.33
C LEU A 8 0.43 -0.60 1.20
N VAL A 9 0.31 0.70 1.47
CA VAL A 9 -0.76 1.25 2.29
C VAL A 9 -1.59 2.24 1.50
N ILE A 10 -2.91 2.07 1.50
CA ILE A 10 -3.89 3.06 1.04
C ILE A 10 -4.52 3.70 2.28
N ASN A 11 -4.30 5.00 2.44
CA ASN A 11 -4.92 5.80 3.49
C ASN A 11 -6.31 6.27 3.03
N SER A 12 -7.34 5.80 3.69
CA SER A 12 -8.74 6.11 3.39
C SER A 12 -9.35 7.12 4.37
N HIS A 13 -8.57 7.69 5.28
CA HIS A 13 -9.06 8.52 6.37
C HIS A 13 -10.27 7.88 7.07
N PHE A 14 -11.41 8.57 7.11
CA PHE A 14 -12.64 8.09 7.75
C PHE A 14 -13.49 7.19 6.84
N ALA A 15 -13.06 6.95 5.59
CA ALA A 15 -13.81 6.18 4.59
C ALA A 15 -13.31 4.73 4.44
N VAL A 16 -12.64 4.17 5.45
CA VAL A 16 -12.04 2.83 5.35
C VAL A 16 -13.06 1.72 5.09
N GLU A 17 -14.25 1.83 5.66
CA GLU A 17 -15.34 0.86 5.44
C GLU A 17 -15.82 0.91 3.98
N THR A 18 -16.11 2.10 3.45
CA THR A 18 -16.50 2.27 2.04
C THR A 18 -15.41 1.82 1.09
N THR A 19 -14.14 2.08 1.43
CA THR A 19 -13.01 1.61 0.64
C THR A 19 -12.91 0.08 0.67
N ALA A 20 -13.13 -0.54 1.83
CA ALA A 20 -13.17 -1.99 1.97
C ALA A 20 -14.29 -2.62 1.11
N ASP A 21 -15.48 -2.01 1.09
CA ASP A 21 -16.59 -2.46 0.26
C ASP A 21 -16.24 -2.42 -1.24
N ILE A 22 -15.51 -1.39 -1.70
CA ILE A 22 -15.03 -1.31 -3.08
C ILE A 22 -14.09 -2.48 -3.40
N PHE A 23 -13.11 -2.76 -2.54
CA PHE A 23 -12.18 -3.88 -2.79
C PHE A 23 -12.86 -5.25 -2.68
N CYS A 24 -13.79 -5.43 -1.74
CA CYS A 24 -14.66 -6.62 -1.72
C CYS A 24 -15.45 -6.76 -3.02
N GLY A 25 -16.06 -5.67 -3.50
CA GLY A 25 -16.81 -5.63 -4.75
C GLY A 25 -15.94 -5.95 -5.98
N LEU A 26 -14.64 -5.60 -5.97
CA LEU A 26 -13.67 -5.99 -6.99
C LEU A 26 -13.16 -7.45 -6.83
N GLY A 27 -13.75 -8.24 -5.93
CA GLY A 27 -13.45 -9.65 -5.75
C GLY A 27 -12.19 -9.94 -4.91
N PHE A 28 -11.75 -9.01 -4.07
CA PHE A 28 -10.68 -9.30 -3.11
C PHE A 28 -11.23 -9.92 -1.84
N THR A 29 -10.52 -10.89 -1.29
CA THR A 29 -10.71 -11.37 0.08
C THR A 29 -10.02 -10.40 1.03
N LEU A 30 -10.77 -9.82 1.97
CA LEU A 30 -10.23 -8.96 3.02
C LEU A 30 -10.15 -9.71 4.35
N THR A 31 -9.13 -9.41 5.15
CA THR A 31 -9.10 -9.86 6.54
C THR A 31 -10.26 -9.24 7.34
N PRO A 32 -10.66 -9.83 8.47
CA PRO A 32 -11.48 -9.12 9.44
C PRO A 32 -10.86 -7.76 9.80
N ARG A 33 -11.72 -6.78 10.12
CA ARG A 33 -11.27 -5.45 10.52
C ARG A 33 -10.32 -5.52 11.72
N GLY A 34 -9.11 -5.02 11.53
CA GLY A 34 -8.14 -4.86 12.59
C GLY A 34 -8.25 -3.49 13.27
N VAL A 35 -7.92 -3.45 14.55
CA VAL A 35 -7.81 -2.22 15.35
C VAL A 35 -6.39 -2.16 15.90
N HIS A 36 -5.62 -1.19 15.44
CA HIS A 36 -4.27 -0.97 15.94
C HIS A 36 -4.27 -0.31 17.32
N SER A 37 -3.36 -0.71 18.17
CA SER A 37 -3.15 -0.07 19.48
C SER A 37 -2.83 1.43 19.38
N LEU A 38 -2.45 1.90 18.19
CA LEU A 38 -2.16 3.31 17.88
C LEU A 38 -3.40 4.14 17.50
N GLY A 39 -4.59 3.53 17.39
CA GLY A 39 -5.85 4.24 17.09
C GLY A 39 -6.12 4.37 15.58
N SER A 40 -5.78 3.37 14.78
CA SER A 40 -6.20 3.24 13.39
C SER A 40 -6.91 1.91 13.16
N LEU A 41 -7.75 1.88 12.12
CA LEU A 41 -8.45 0.69 11.63
C LEU A 41 -7.75 0.19 10.37
N ASN A 42 -7.81 -1.12 10.09
CA ASN A 42 -7.31 -1.63 8.83
C ASN A 42 -8.08 -2.85 8.32
N TYR A 43 -7.95 -3.08 7.01
CA TYR A 43 -8.25 -4.31 6.30
C TYR A 43 -7.06 -4.68 5.43
N LEU A 44 -6.76 -5.96 5.31
CA LEU A 44 -5.64 -6.45 4.52
C LEU A 44 -6.13 -7.35 3.38
N MET A 45 -5.52 -7.21 2.21
CA MET A 45 -5.58 -8.14 1.09
C MET A 45 -4.24 -8.85 1.05
N MET A 46 -4.24 -10.13 1.41
CA MET A 46 -3.02 -10.89 1.65
C MET A 46 -2.56 -11.64 0.41
N PHE A 47 -1.26 -11.57 0.13
CA PHE A 47 -0.60 -12.34 -0.90
C PHE A 47 0.57 -13.14 -0.31
N PRO A 48 1.12 -14.13 -1.00
CA PRO A 48 2.31 -14.82 -0.52
C PRO A 48 3.50 -13.88 -0.30
N GLY A 49 3.82 -13.61 0.96
CA GLY A 49 4.99 -12.80 1.38
C GLY A 49 4.79 -11.29 1.40
N HIS A 50 3.64 -10.75 0.99
CA HIS A 50 3.33 -9.32 1.06
C HIS A 50 1.81 -9.06 1.10
N TYR A 51 1.38 -7.81 1.28
CA TYR A 51 -0.06 -7.48 1.28
C TYR A 51 -0.33 -6.03 0.85
N LEU A 52 -1.60 -5.75 0.55
CA LEU A 52 -2.13 -4.40 0.42
C LEU A 52 -2.96 -4.07 1.67
N GLU A 53 -2.63 -2.99 2.36
CA GLU A 53 -3.34 -2.51 3.53
C GLU A 53 -4.25 -1.35 3.19
N LEU A 54 -5.51 -1.44 3.55
CA LEU A 54 -6.39 -0.28 3.70
C LEU A 54 -6.29 0.19 5.14
N VAL A 55 -5.87 1.41 5.35
CA VAL A 55 -5.80 1.99 6.69
C VAL A 55 -6.74 3.19 6.78
N GLY A 56 -7.36 3.35 7.94
CA GLY A 56 -8.24 4.49 8.18
C GLY A 56 -8.33 4.86 9.65
N LEU A 57 -9.11 5.89 9.88
CA LEU A 57 -9.33 6.47 11.20
C LEU A 57 -10.72 6.09 11.71
N PRO A 58 -10.88 5.82 13.01
CA PRO A 58 -12.19 5.60 13.60
C PRO A 58 -13.00 6.89 13.55
N THR A 59 -14.29 6.76 13.26
CA THR A 59 -15.23 7.89 13.28
C THR A 59 -15.70 8.24 14.71
N GLN A 60 -15.38 7.40 15.69
CA GLN A 60 -15.73 7.56 17.10
C GLN A 60 -14.55 7.17 17.98
N GLY A 61 -14.43 7.81 19.15
CA GLY A 61 -13.37 7.55 20.13
C GLY A 61 -12.33 8.68 20.23
N ASP A 62 -11.56 8.68 21.31
CA ASP A 62 -10.65 9.78 21.65
C ASP A 62 -9.25 9.64 21.03
N LYS A 63 -8.96 8.48 20.41
CA LYS A 63 -7.65 8.17 19.81
C LYS A 63 -7.70 8.32 18.30
N ILE A 64 -7.06 9.36 17.78
CA ILE A 64 -6.88 9.57 16.34
C ILE A 64 -5.39 9.55 16.04
N ARG A 65 -4.98 8.70 15.10
CA ARG A 65 -3.60 8.68 14.60
C ARG A 65 -3.36 9.87 13.68
N ARG A 66 -2.83 10.96 14.25
CA ARG A 66 -2.64 12.24 13.52
C ARG A 66 -1.81 12.10 12.26
N GLU A 67 -0.79 11.26 12.26
CA GLU A 67 0.03 10.98 11.08
C GLU A 67 -0.80 10.57 9.85
N LEU A 68 -1.88 9.81 10.03
CA LEU A 68 -2.79 9.44 8.95
C LEU A 68 -3.73 10.58 8.56
N LEU A 69 -4.15 11.39 9.53
CA LEU A 69 -5.02 12.53 9.26
C LEU A 69 -4.27 13.63 8.48
N ASP A 70 -3.00 13.83 8.81
CA ASP A 70 -2.16 14.87 8.19
C ASP A 70 -1.64 14.43 6.79
N SER A 71 -1.64 13.13 6.49
CA SER A 71 -1.31 12.60 5.17
C SER A 71 -2.54 12.65 4.24
N PRO A 72 -2.38 12.95 2.95
CA PRO A 72 -3.51 12.94 2.02
C PRO A 72 -4.08 11.52 1.82
N PRO A 73 -5.37 11.39 1.45
CA PRO A 73 -5.92 10.09 1.05
C PRO A 73 -5.24 9.55 -0.20
N GLY A 74 -5.24 8.22 -0.34
CA GLY A 74 -4.61 7.52 -1.45
C GLY A 74 -3.46 6.62 -1.02
N ILE A 75 -2.63 6.22 -1.97
CA ILE A 75 -1.45 5.38 -1.67
C ILE A 75 -0.46 6.25 -0.88
N ASP A 76 -0.24 5.89 0.38
CA ASP A 76 0.51 6.70 1.34
C ASP A 76 1.65 5.92 2.03
N GLY A 77 1.79 4.63 1.78
CA GLY A 77 2.84 3.82 2.38
C GLY A 77 3.52 2.85 1.42
N LEU A 78 4.84 2.91 1.38
CA LEU A 78 5.72 1.89 0.80
C LEU A 78 6.53 1.27 1.93
N VAL A 79 6.26 -0.01 2.20
CA VAL A 79 6.81 -0.71 3.35
C VAL A 79 7.65 -1.88 2.89
N PHE A 80 8.86 -1.96 3.40
CA PHE A 80 9.79 -3.06 3.16
C PHE A 80 9.90 -3.95 4.40
N THR A 81 10.25 -5.21 4.18
CA THR A 81 10.50 -6.15 5.28
C THR A 81 11.75 -5.76 6.07
N SER A 82 11.73 -6.09 7.36
CA SER A 82 12.89 -6.00 8.23
C SER A 82 13.03 -7.29 9.04
N ASP A 83 14.18 -7.95 8.95
CA ASP A 83 14.50 -9.11 9.79
C ASP A 83 14.93 -8.70 11.21
N GLY A 84 15.28 -7.42 11.41
CA GLY A 84 15.67 -6.85 12.70
C GLY A 84 15.65 -5.33 12.69
N ALA A 85 14.65 -4.74 13.38
CA ALA A 85 14.41 -3.30 13.39
C ALA A 85 15.64 -2.48 13.81
N GLU A 86 16.39 -2.92 14.84
CA GLU A 86 17.59 -2.22 15.29
C GLU A 86 18.70 -2.22 14.24
N GLN A 87 18.89 -3.34 13.53
CA GLN A 87 19.90 -3.44 12.47
C GLN A 87 19.49 -2.55 11.29
N THR A 88 18.24 -2.60 10.88
CA THR A 88 17.67 -1.75 9.83
C THR A 88 17.83 -0.27 10.16
N ALA A 89 17.53 0.13 11.40
CA ALA A 89 17.72 1.51 11.84
C ALA A 89 19.19 1.96 11.75
N ARG A 90 20.14 1.12 12.17
CA ARG A 90 21.58 1.42 12.04
C ARG A 90 22.00 1.59 10.60
N GLN A 91 21.57 0.69 9.69
CA GLN A 91 21.92 0.73 8.27
C GLN A 91 21.35 2.00 7.60
N LEU A 92 20.10 2.35 7.88
CA LEU A 92 19.48 3.56 7.34
C LEU A 92 20.16 4.83 7.85
N SER A 93 20.50 4.88 9.15
CA SER A 93 21.24 6.01 9.73
C SER A 93 22.64 6.15 9.10
N GLN A 94 23.35 5.05 8.86
CA GLN A 94 24.64 5.04 8.17
C GLN A 94 24.53 5.49 6.70
N ALA A 95 23.40 5.20 6.05
CA ALA A 95 23.09 5.72 4.72
C ALA A 95 22.67 7.20 4.72
N GLY A 96 22.64 7.85 5.91
CA GLY A 96 22.33 9.26 6.08
C GLY A 96 20.85 9.60 6.06
N PHE A 97 19.96 8.63 6.34
CA PHE A 97 18.54 8.90 6.45
C PHE A 97 18.15 9.34 7.86
N PRO A 98 17.40 10.44 8.02
CA PRO A 98 16.79 10.79 9.28
C PRO A 98 15.65 9.83 9.60
N LEU A 99 15.62 9.36 10.85
CA LEU A 99 14.63 8.38 11.30
C LEU A 99 13.75 8.96 12.40
N GLN A 100 12.51 8.48 12.45
CA GLN A 100 11.65 8.62 13.61
C GLN A 100 12.05 7.58 14.67
N PRO A 101 11.66 7.75 15.93
CA PRO A 101 11.84 6.71 16.95
C PRO A 101 11.26 5.37 16.47
N VAL A 102 12.01 4.30 16.72
CA VAL A 102 11.52 2.93 16.47
C VAL A 102 10.24 2.71 17.25
N GLN A 103 9.22 2.15 16.61
CA GLN A 103 7.90 2.01 17.21
C GLN A 103 7.41 0.58 17.15
N SER A 104 7.02 0.05 18.31
CA SER A 104 6.33 -1.23 18.40
C SER A 104 4.84 -1.01 18.63
N PHE A 105 4.02 -1.85 18.00
CA PHE A 105 2.58 -1.85 18.16
C PHE A 105 2.02 -3.25 17.91
N SER A 106 0.75 -3.42 18.19
CA SER A 106 0.05 -4.69 18.00
C SER A 106 -1.40 -4.48 17.58
N ARG A 107 -1.99 -5.53 17.08
CA ARG A 107 -3.44 -5.66 16.87
C ARG A 107 -3.92 -7.05 17.24
N GLU A 108 -5.12 -7.15 17.77
CA GLU A 108 -5.80 -8.42 17.92
C GLU A 108 -6.19 -8.99 16.56
N VAL A 109 -6.12 -10.30 16.44
CA VAL A 109 -6.51 -11.03 15.24
C VAL A 109 -7.49 -12.12 15.64
N VAL A 110 -8.62 -12.14 14.95
CA VAL A 110 -9.65 -13.18 15.07
C VAL A 110 -9.83 -13.83 13.69
N SER A 111 -9.74 -15.16 13.63
CA SER A 111 -9.98 -15.90 12.41
C SER A 111 -10.71 -17.20 12.76
N GLY A 112 -12.00 -17.27 12.45
CA GLY A 112 -12.89 -18.31 12.96
C GLY A 112 -12.87 -18.33 14.50
N ASP A 113 -12.57 -19.50 15.08
CA ASP A 113 -12.46 -19.66 16.53
C ASP A 113 -11.07 -19.31 17.09
N ALA A 114 -10.08 -19.07 16.21
CA ALA A 114 -8.71 -18.74 16.63
C ALA A 114 -8.59 -17.25 17.00
N ARG A 115 -7.89 -17.00 18.10
CA ARG A 115 -7.58 -15.64 18.57
C ARG A 115 -6.10 -15.50 18.86
N GLY A 116 -5.52 -14.39 18.47
CA GLY A 116 -4.10 -14.09 18.69
C GLY A 116 -3.80 -12.61 18.57
N VAL A 117 -2.52 -12.31 18.63
CA VAL A 117 -2.02 -10.92 18.57
C VAL A 117 -0.91 -10.83 17.53
N ALA A 118 -1.13 -10.06 16.48
CA ALA A 118 -0.09 -9.66 15.56
C ALA A 118 0.74 -8.54 16.18
N ARG A 119 2.07 -8.73 16.25
CA ARG A 119 3.03 -7.79 16.84
C ARG A 119 4.05 -7.36 15.83
N PHE A 120 4.34 -6.06 15.83
CA PHE A 120 5.19 -5.41 14.84
C PHE A 120 6.18 -4.45 15.51
N THR A 121 7.33 -4.28 14.86
CA THR A 121 8.24 -3.16 15.14
C THR A 121 8.58 -2.48 13.83
N THR A 122 8.41 -1.16 13.76
CA THR A 122 8.66 -0.37 12.54
C THR A 122 9.81 0.60 12.71
N VAL A 123 10.62 0.70 11.64
CA VAL A 123 11.65 1.72 11.47
C VAL A 123 11.17 2.68 10.38
N ARG A 124 10.82 3.89 10.78
CA ARG A 124 10.19 4.88 9.90
C ARG A 124 11.16 6.00 9.54
N LEU A 125 11.23 6.34 8.25
CA LEU A 125 11.93 7.54 7.80
C LEU A 125 11.23 8.77 8.37
N ALA A 126 11.97 9.87 8.52
CA ALA A 126 11.39 11.13 8.98
C ALA A 126 10.31 11.63 8.03
N ALA A 127 9.32 12.35 8.56
CA ALA A 127 8.27 12.95 7.75
C ALA A 127 8.87 13.88 6.69
N GLY A 128 8.38 13.77 5.45
CA GLY A 128 8.86 14.58 4.33
C GLY A 128 10.14 14.10 3.66
N GLU A 129 10.84 13.09 4.19
CA GLU A 129 12.02 12.50 3.53
C GLU A 129 11.66 11.94 2.15
N PHE A 130 10.48 11.35 2.02
CA PHE A 130 9.90 10.88 0.76
C PHE A 130 8.55 11.57 0.53
N PRO A 131 8.52 12.64 -0.29
CA PRO A 131 7.30 13.44 -0.45
C PRO A 131 6.11 12.72 -1.08
N ALA A 132 6.35 11.59 -1.78
CA ALA A 132 5.28 10.81 -2.40
C ALA A 132 4.38 10.08 -1.39
N GLY A 133 4.92 9.75 -0.21
CA GLY A 133 4.25 9.03 0.86
C GLY A 133 5.25 8.51 1.89
N ARG A 134 4.77 7.88 2.92
CA ARG A 134 5.60 7.34 4.00
C ARG A 134 6.39 6.13 3.52
N VAL A 135 7.68 6.08 3.86
CA VAL A 135 8.54 4.92 3.62
C VAL A 135 9.03 4.40 4.97
N TYR A 136 8.86 3.11 5.19
CA TYR A 136 9.30 2.48 6.44
C TYR A 136 9.56 0.99 6.27
N PHE A 137 10.09 0.38 7.32
CA PHE A 137 10.44 -1.04 7.39
C PHE A 137 9.67 -1.68 8.50
N CYS A 138 9.15 -2.89 8.28
CA CYS A 138 8.32 -3.61 9.23
C CYS A 138 8.95 -4.95 9.59
N GLN A 139 9.18 -5.15 10.89
CA GLN A 139 9.53 -6.45 11.46
C GLN A 139 8.28 -7.08 12.05
N HIS A 140 7.94 -8.27 11.57
CA HIS A 140 6.85 -9.09 12.09
C HIS A 140 7.39 -10.02 13.18
N HIS A 141 6.81 -9.96 14.38
CA HIS A 141 7.18 -10.85 15.49
C HIS A 141 6.30 -12.10 15.57
N THR A 142 5.12 -12.05 14.93
CA THR A 142 4.12 -13.11 14.92
C THR A 142 3.52 -13.24 13.51
N PRO A 143 4.34 -13.61 12.49
CA PRO A 143 3.90 -13.65 11.09
C PRO A 143 2.75 -14.65 10.86
N GLU A 144 2.63 -15.70 11.68
CA GLU A 144 1.55 -16.69 11.64
C GLU A 144 0.16 -16.08 11.93
N TRP A 145 0.10 -14.90 12.54
CA TRP A 145 -1.13 -14.14 12.75
C TRP A 145 -1.41 -13.11 11.66
N VAL A 146 -0.53 -13.00 10.67
CA VAL A 146 -0.68 -12.10 9.52
C VAL A 146 -0.92 -12.92 8.25
N TRP A 147 -0.03 -13.84 7.88
CA TRP A 147 -0.15 -14.69 6.71
C TRP A 147 -0.89 -15.98 7.02
N ARG A 148 -2.22 -15.90 7.07
CA ARG A 148 -3.08 -17.07 7.29
C ARG A 148 -3.58 -17.61 5.95
N PRO A 149 -3.57 -18.94 5.73
CA PRO A 149 -3.93 -19.55 4.45
C PRO A 149 -5.29 -19.13 3.90
N GLU A 150 -6.28 -18.95 4.78
CA GLU A 150 -7.64 -18.58 4.41
C GLU A 150 -7.78 -17.19 3.76
N TRP A 151 -6.77 -16.34 3.87
CA TRP A 151 -6.77 -14.98 3.31
C TRP A 151 -5.92 -14.82 2.05
N LEU A 152 -5.18 -15.87 1.63
CA LEU A 152 -4.22 -15.79 0.53
C LEU A 152 -4.84 -16.01 -0.86
N SER A 153 -6.14 -16.28 -0.94
CA SER A 153 -6.85 -16.52 -2.20
C SER A 153 -7.94 -15.48 -2.41
N HIS A 154 -7.99 -14.95 -3.62
CA HIS A 154 -8.94 -13.91 -4.01
C HIS A 154 -9.85 -14.41 -5.15
N PRO A 155 -11.18 -14.26 -5.07
CA PRO A 155 -12.12 -14.62 -6.13
C PRO A 155 -11.79 -14.00 -7.50
N ASN A 156 -11.18 -12.82 -7.51
CA ASN A 156 -10.75 -12.13 -8.75
C ASN A 156 -9.46 -12.69 -9.37
N GLY A 157 -8.84 -13.72 -8.77
CA GLY A 157 -7.61 -14.35 -9.24
C GLY A 157 -6.31 -13.59 -8.99
N VAL A 158 -6.36 -12.38 -8.41
CA VAL A 158 -5.16 -11.61 -8.10
C VAL A 158 -4.28 -12.37 -7.11
N SER A 159 -2.99 -12.46 -7.40
CA SER A 159 -2.02 -13.27 -6.63
C SER A 159 -0.81 -12.50 -6.11
N ALA A 160 -0.53 -11.30 -6.64
CA ALA A 160 0.63 -10.52 -6.22
C ALA A 160 0.50 -9.03 -6.57
N ILE A 161 1.24 -8.20 -5.82
CA ILE A 161 1.61 -6.83 -6.20
C ILE A 161 3.00 -6.90 -6.83
N ASP A 162 3.15 -6.45 -8.07
CA ASP A 162 4.46 -6.46 -8.73
C ASP A 162 5.04 -5.07 -9.00
N ARG A 163 4.22 -4.00 -8.89
CA ARG A 163 4.70 -2.64 -9.15
C ARG A 163 3.94 -1.59 -8.34
N LEU A 164 4.69 -0.61 -7.87
CA LEU A 164 4.18 0.69 -7.44
C LEU A 164 4.68 1.75 -8.41
N THR A 165 3.78 2.60 -8.91
CA THR A 165 4.14 3.74 -9.76
C THR A 165 4.15 5.00 -8.93
N LEU A 166 5.30 5.67 -8.91
CA LEU A 166 5.51 7.00 -8.35
C LEU A 166 5.55 8.02 -9.49
N VAL A 167 4.75 9.05 -9.37
CA VAL A 167 4.74 10.18 -10.30
C VAL A 167 5.51 11.34 -9.67
N ALA A 168 6.48 11.91 -10.38
CA ALA A 168 7.29 13.01 -9.90
C ALA A 168 7.74 13.94 -11.03
N GLY A 169 7.88 15.24 -10.73
CA GLY A 169 8.37 16.24 -11.68
C GLY A 169 9.82 16.01 -12.12
N ASP A 170 10.67 15.46 -11.23
CA ASP A 170 12.03 14.98 -11.56
C ASP A 170 12.17 13.50 -11.19
N PRO A 171 11.82 12.57 -12.10
CA PRO A 171 11.93 11.14 -11.87
C PRO A 171 13.34 10.68 -11.56
N GLN A 172 14.37 11.27 -12.19
CA GLN A 172 15.76 10.87 -12.00
C GLN A 172 16.27 11.23 -10.60
N GLN A 173 15.88 12.39 -10.08
CA GLN A 173 16.21 12.80 -8.71
C GLN A 173 15.59 11.82 -7.72
N GLN A 174 14.29 11.50 -7.89
CA GLN A 174 13.61 10.55 -7.03
C GLN A 174 14.24 9.16 -7.11
N GLU A 175 14.58 8.69 -8.31
CA GLU A 175 15.22 7.39 -8.48
C GLU A 175 16.56 7.30 -7.74
N ARG A 176 17.41 8.34 -7.83
CA ARG A 176 18.67 8.41 -7.06
C ARG A 176 18.39 8.38 -5.56
N HIS A 177 17.33 9.05 -5.11
CA HIS A 177 16.99 9.11 -3.69
C HIS A 177 16.51 7.75 -3.16
N TYR A 178 15.58 7.10 -3.84
CA TYR A 178 15.09 5.76 -3.46
C TYR A 178 16.19 4.69 -3.53
N ARG A 179 17.11 4.78 -4.50
CA ARG A 179 18.26 3.84 -4.60
C ARG A 179 19.18 3.86 -3.38
N ARG A 180 19.22 4.93 -2.62
CA ARG A 180 20.00 4.98 -1.37
C ARG A 180 19.45 4.04 -0.29
N LEU A 181 18.17 3.69 -0.36
CA LEU A 181 17.58 2.68 0.55
C LEU A 181 18.13 1.28 0.27
N GLY A 182 18.40 0.97 -1.00
CA GLY A 182 18.85 -0.33 -1.46
C GLY A 182 18.27 -0.70 -2.82
N HIS A 183 18.28 -1.99 -3.14
CA HIS A 183 17.74 -2.53 -4.38
C HIS A 183 16.55 -3.43 -4.08
N THR A 184 15.44 -3.22 -4.78
CA THR A 184 14.26 -4.10 -4.70
C THR A 184 14.58 -5.46 -5.33
N ASP A 185 13.98 -6.52 -4.80
CA ASP A 185 14.03 -7.83 -5.42
C ASP A 185 13.25 -7.85 -6.77
N GLU A 186 13.43 -8.94 -7.54
CA GLU A 186 12.83 -9.03 -8.88
C GLU A 186 11.30 -9.13 -8.88
N ARG A 187 10.69 -9.45 -7.74
CA ARG A 187 9.24 -9.64 -7.60
C ARG A 187 8.48 -8.34 -7.50
N PHE A 188 9.14 -7.25 -7.09
CA PHE A 188 8.54 -5.95 -6.92
C PHE A 188 9.39 -4.84 -7.57
N ARG A 189 8.73 -3.92 -8.26
CA ARG A 189 9.38 -2.75 -8.88
C ARG A 189 8.74 -1.44 -8.42
N LEU A 190 9.53 -0.53 -7.89
CA LEU A 190 9.18 0.88 -7.83
C LEU A 190 9.48 1.52 -9.19
N GLN A 191 8.44 1.95 -9.92
CA GLN A 191 8.57 2.67 -11.18
C GLN A 191 8.35 4.16 -10.94
N ILE A 192 9.28 5.00 -11.37
CA ILE A 192 9.20 6.45 -11.20
C ILE A 192 9.07 7.08 -12.58
N ILE A 193 8.00 7.86 -12.80
CA ILE A 193 7.69 8.45 -14.10
C ILE A 193 7.26 9.91 -13.97
N HIS A 194 7.39 10.64 -15.08
CA HIS A 194 6.93 12.03 -15.15
C HIS A 194 5.40 12.13 -15.25
N PRO A 195 4.75 13.20 -14.72
CA PRO A 195 3.30 13.39 -14.78
C PRO A 195 2.71 13.27 -16.19
N THR A 196 3.39 13.78 -17.21
CA THR A 196 2.93 13.68 -18.61
C THR A 196 2.90 12.24 -19.11
N GLU A 197 3.86 11.43 -18.71
CA GLU A 197 3.86 10.01 -19.05
C GLU A 197 2.75 9.26 -18.32
N PHE A 198 2.54 9.55 -17.04
CA PHE A 198 1.44 8.97 -16.28
C PHE A 198 0.09 9.33 -16.90
N ALA A 199 -0.17 10.61 -17.23
CA ALA A 199 -1.40 11.06 -17.86
C ALA A 199 -1.69 10.33 -19.18
N ARG A 200 -0.65 10.11 -20.01
CA ARG A 200 -0.76 9.34 -21.24
C ARG A 200 -1.12 7.86 -20.97
N ARG A 201 -0.48 7.24 -19.96
CA ARG A 201 -0.71 5.82 -19.62
C ARG A 201 -2.07 5.57 -19.00
N CYS A 202 -2.52 6.45 -18.12
CA CYS A 202 -3.83 6.28 -17.46
C CYS A 202 -5.00 6.81 -18.29
N GLY A 203 -4.74 7.43 -19.47
CA GLY A 203 -5.80 7.93 -20.34
C GLY A 203 -6.73 8.97 -19.68
N GLY A 204 -6.25 9.70 -18.68
CA GLY A 204 -7.03 10.70 -17.96
C GLY A 204 -7.91 10.15 -16.83
N LEU A 205 -7.83 8.86 -16.51
CA LEU A 205 -8.60 8.24 -15.40
C LEU A 205 -8.29 8.87 -14.05
N ILE A 206 -7.03 9.26 -13.83
CA ILE A 206 -6.55 9.95 -12.63
C ILE A 206 -5.74 11.18 -13.06
N GLN A 207 -6.01 12.30 -12.41
CA GLN A 207 -5.22 13.53 -12.60
C GLN A 207 -4.51 13.88 -11.29
N PRO A 208 -3.18 13.68 -11.23
CA PRO A 208 -2.40 14.10 -10.08
C PRO A 208 -2.57 15.61 -9.84
N PRO A 209 -2.83 16.04 -8.59
CA PRO A 209 -2.92 17.46 -8.26
C PRO A 209 -1.60 18.19 -8.60
N ALA A 210 -1.69 19.34 -9.26
CA ALA A 210 -0.52 20.09 -9.73
C ALA A 210 0.39 20.55 -8.59
N GLU A 211 -0.17 20.79 -7.40
CA GLU A 211 0.52 21.20 -6.20
C GLU A 211 1.31 20.06 -5.52
N ARG A 212 1.05 18.81 -5.87
CA ARG A 212 1.81 17.66 -5.37
C ARG A 212 3.03 17.41 -6.25
N GLY A 213 4.21 17.74 -5.75
CA GLY A 213 5.49 17.52 -6.45
C GLY A 213 5.79 16.06 -6.75
N SER A 214 5.25 15.14 -5.93
CA SER A 214 5.29 13.69 -6.16
C SER A 214 4.17 12.97 -5.40
N LEU A 215 3.73 11.81 -5.92
CA LEU A 215 2.76 10.92 -5.26
C LEU A 215 2.93 9.49 -5.75
N PHE A 216 2.55 8.52 -4.92
CA PHE A 216 2.27 7.17 -5.37
C PHE A 216 0.90 7.17 -6.08
N ALA A 217 0.86 6.75 -7.34
CA ALA A 217 -0.31 6.96 -8.19
C ALA A 217 -0.97 5.67 -8.68
N ALA A 218 -0.20 4.58 -8.81
CA ALA A 218 -0.75 3.31 -9.28
C ALA A 218 -0.10 2.10 -8.62
N ILE A 219 -0.93 1.07 -8.41
CA ILE A 219 -0.52 -0.26 -7.95
C ILE A 219 -0.81 -1.25 -9.06
N ARG A 220 0.20 -2.02 -9.49
CA ARG A 220 -0.02 -3.10 -10.43
C ARG A 220 -0.10 -4.45 -9.72
N LEU A 221 -1.13 -5.18 -10.09
CA LEU A 221 -1.56 -6.46 -9.54
C LEU A 221 -1.50 -7.52 -10.65
N ARG A 222 -1.06 -8.73 -10.31
CA ARG A 222 -0.94 -9.86 -11.23
C ARG A 222 -1.89 -10.99 -10.91
N GLY A 223 -2.21 -11.80 -11.94
CA GLY A 223 -3.04 -12.98 -11.85
C GLY A 223 -4.53 -12.70 -11.92
N GLY A 224 -4.92 -11.44 -12.11
CA GLY A 224 -6.33 -11.05 -12.09
C GLY A 224 -7.11 -11.52 -13.32
N ASP A 225 -8.34 -12.04 -13.10
CA ASP A 225 -9.33 -12.23 -14.15
C ASP A 225 -9.89 -10.86 -14.58
N GLY A 226 -9.29 -10.29 -15.63
CA GLY A 226 -9.64 -8.96 -16.11
C GLY A 226 -11.09 -8.81 -16.59
N GLU A 227 -11.76 -9.89 -17.04
CA GLU A 227 -13.18 -9.83 -17.44
C GLU A 227 -14.09 -9.78 -16.20
N HIS A 228 -13.78 -10.57 -15.20
CA HIS A 228 -14.49 -10.56 -13.93
C HIS A 228 -14.36 -9.18 -13.25
N ILE A 229 -13.13 -8.69 -13.10
CA ILE A 229 -12.85 -7.40 -12.47
C ILE A 229 -13.51 -6.23 -13.22
N ALA A 230 -13.47 -6.24 -14.56
CA ALA A 230 -14.10 -5.18 -15.38
C ALA A 230 -15.61 -5.14 -15.20
N ARG A 231 -16.26 -6.30 -15.15
CA ARG A 231 -17.71 -6.41 -14.91
C ARG A 231 -18.08 -5.86 -13.53
N ASP A 232 -17.31 -6.22 -12.52
CA ASP A 232 -17.56 -5.78 -11.13
C ASP A 232 -17.29 -4.28 -10.97
N ALA A 233 -16.22 -3.76 -11.57
CA ALA A 233 -15.92 -2.33 -11.60
C ALA A 233 -17.04 -1.53 -12.31
N ALA A 234 -17.57 -2.05 -13.43
CA ALA A 234 -18.70 -1.43 -14.15
C ALA A 234 -19.97 -1.41 -13.30
N ALA A 235 -20.27 -2.51 -12.59
CA ALA A 235 -21.43 -2.59 -11.69
C ALA A 235 -21.37 -1.57 -10.54
N MET A 236 -20.18 -1.21 -10.09
CA MET A 236 -19.93 -0.18 -9.08
C MET A 236 -19.78 1.24 -9.66
N GLY A 237 -19.84 1.41 -10.99
CA GLY A 237 -19.65 2.70 -11.65
C GLY A 237 -18.22 3.24 -11.55
N LEU A 238 -17.22 2.39 -11.33
CA LEU A 238 -15.83 2.81 -11.25
C LEU A 238 -15.28 3.14 -12.65
N PRO A 239 -14.59 4.28 -12.83
CA PRO A 239 -13.95 4.60 -14.09
C PRO A 239 -12.88 3.55 -14.42
N MET A 240 -12.90 3.05 -15.66
CA MET A 240 -11.95 2.02 -16.06
C MET A 240 -11.55 2.16 -17.53
N ARG A 241 -10.44 1.57 -17.89
CA ARG A 241 -9.91 1.49 -19.26
C ARG A 241 -9.18 0.16 -19.44
N ARG A 242 -9.24 -0.36 -20.66
CA ARG A 242 -8.45 -1.52 -21.07
C ARG A 242 -7.51 -1.16 -22.21
N GLU A 243 -6.27 -1.64 -22.12
CA GLU A 243 -5.27 -1.51 -23.17
C GLU A 243 -4.55 -2.87 -23.32
N GLY A 244 -4.96 -3.64 -24.34
CA GLY A 244 -4.53 -5.03 -24.47
C GLY A 244 -4.98 -5.88 -23.28
N GLU A 245 -4.02 -6.53 -22.62
CA GLU A 245 -4.28 -7.34 -21.42
C GLU A 245 -4.38 -6.51 -20.13
N LEU A 246 -3.90 -5.25 -20.17
CA LEU A 246 -3.92 -4.37 -19.01
C LEU A 246 -5.31 -3.79 -18.80
N LEU A 247 -5.94 -4.11 -17.67
CA LEU A 247 -7.13 -3.44 -17.16
C LEU A 247 -6.72 -2.41 -16.12
N GLN A 248 -7.16 -1.17 -16.28
CA GLN A 248 -6.98 -0.07 -15.34
C GLN A 248 -8.33 0.30 -14.72
N VAL A 249 -8.41 0.33 -13.39
CA VAL A 249 -9.58 0.76 -12.61
C VAL A 249 -9.15 1.93 -11.72
N ALA A 250 -9.87 3.04 -11.81
CA ALA A 250 -9.56 4.23 -11.03
C ALA A 250 -10.39 4.29 -9.74
N LEU A 251 -9.74 4.74 -8.67
CA LEU A 251 -10.35 5.15 -7.41
C LEU A 251 -10.10 6.66 -7.25
N PRO A 252 -10.94 7.53 -7.88
CA PRO A 252 -10.67 8.97 -7.98
C PRO A 252 -10.52 9.65 -6.62
N ASP A 253 -11.36 9.34 -5.65
CA ASP A 253 -11.35 9.91 -4.29
C ASP A 253 -10.05 9.58 -3.52
N LEU A 254 -9.34 8.54 -3.96
CA LEU A 254 -8.06 8.10 -3.42
C LEU A 254 -6.89 8.44 -4.34
N LEU A 255 -7.10 9.14 -5.45
CA LEU A 255 -6.08 9.41 -6.48
C LEU A 255 -5.26 8.15 -6.85
N THR A 256 -5.89 7.00 -6.83
CA THR A 256 -5.24 5.68 -6.97
C THR A 256 -5.73 4.97 -8.22
N LEU A 257 -4.79 4.49 -9.02
CA LEU A 257 -5.05 3.62 -10.17
C LEU A 257 -4.66 2.19 -9.82
N LEU A 258 -5.58 1.26 -9.97
CA LEU A 258 -5.32 -0.17 -9.90
C LEU A 258 -5.10 -0.70 -11.32
N GLU A 259 -3.95 -1.34 -11.54
CA GLU A 259 -3.58 -1.95 -12.81
C GLU A 259 -3.59 -3.47 -12.65
N PHE A 260 -4.41 -4.17 -13.44
CA PHE A 260 -4.53 -5.62 -13.40
C PHE A 260 -3.92 -6.22 -14.67
N LEU A 261 -3.02 -7.19 -14.49
CA LEU A 261 -2.45 -8.03 -15.53
C LEU A 261 -2.69 -9.50 -15.22
N PRO A 262 -2.97 -10.35 -16.23
CA PRO A 262 -3.06 -11.80 -16.06
C PRO A 262 -1.83 -12.43 -15.42
#